data_6d9fc0de1f91789a7c7f090dcc7e1bf6
#
_entry.id   6d9fc0de1f91789a7c7f090dcc7e1bf6
#
_cell.length_a   1.000
_cell.length_b   1.000
_cell.length_c   1.000
_cell.angle_alpha   90.00
_cell.angle_beta   90.00
_cell.angle_gamma   90.00
#
_symmetry.space_group_name_H-M   'P 1'
#
loop_
_entity.id
_entity.type
_entity.pdbx_description
1 polymer ?
#
loop_
_entity_poly.entity_id
_entity_poly.type
_entity_poly.pdbx_seq_one_letter_code
_entity_poly.pdbx_strand_id
1 'polypeptide(L)'
;SIILPSDFEFIIDKGVNLQVSTNASLIVNNKMNINGDINNPVIFSGINDNFWPGVIVLANNEEVYIDSLIIRNTTGKNILGFDFRGGFTLHRAKNFKMENVSIFESLSEDAINIIESNGIIKNLNVSNTKSDALDLDFSKVDIFSSNFKNIGSSTGADAIDLSGSTVNIKKVNITNVKDKAISVGENSISDIENVIIENSLVGIAVKDSSK
;
A
#
# COMPACT_ATOMS: atom_id res chain seq x y z
N SER A 1 -2.72 -13.67 15.30
CA SER A 1 -2.43 -13.57 13.86
C SER A 1 -2.74 -14.88 13.18
N ILE A 2 -3.18 -14.81 11.93
CA ILE A 2 -3.32 -15.94 11.02
C ILE A 2 -2.03 -15.95 10.20
N ILE A 3 -1.24 -17.04 10.31
CA ILE A 3 0.04 -17.18 9.62
C ILE A 3 -0.08 -18.33 8.62
N LEU A 4 0.09 -18.03 7.35
CA LEU A 4 0.16 -19.02 6.29
C LEU A 4 1.64 -19.40 6.07
N PRO A 5 2.00 -20.69 6.18
CA PRO A 5 3.38 -21.14 6.01
C PRO A 5 3.89 -20.96 4.58
N SER A 6 5.21 -21.03 4.42
CA SER A 6 5.90 -20.78 3.16
C SER A 6 5.70 -21.87 2.07
N ASP A 7 5.14 -22.99 2.43
CA ASP A 7 4.80 -24.08 1.50
C ASP A 7 3.37 -23.99 0.95
N PHE A 8 2.63 -22.94 1.30
CA PHE A 8 1.28 -22.70 0.83
C PHE A 8 1.20 -21.44 -0.03
N GLU A 9 0.49 -21.53 -1.14
CA GLU A 9 0.02 -20.39 -1.92
C GLU A 9 -1.32 -19.90 -1.36
N PHE A 10 -1.45 -18.58 -1.18
CA PHE A 10 -2.69 -17.96 -0.72
C PHE A 10 -3.50 -17.46 -1.92
N ILE A 11 -4.62 -18.11 -2.20
CA ILE A 11 -5.50 -17.77 -3.31
C ILE A 11 -6.87 -17.42 -2.78
N ILE A 12 -7.41 -16.27 -3.18
CA ILE A 12 -8.79 -15.86 -2.88
C ILE A 12 -9.48 -15.44 -4.17
N ASP A 13 -10.64 -16.01 -4.40
CA ASP A 13 -11.47 -15.68 -5.54
C ASP A 13 -12.46 -14.55 -5.25
N LYS A 14 -13.01 -13.98 -6.31
CA LYS A 14 -13.93 -12.84 -6.28
C LYS A 14 -15.12 -13.03 -5.35
N GLY A 15 -15.55 -11.90 -4.77
CA GLY A 15 -16.71 -11.81 -3.90
C GLY A 15 -16.50 -12.34 -2.49
N VAL A 16 -15.30 -12.81 -2.15
CA VAL A 16 -14.97 -13.24 -0.78
C VAL A 16 -14.84 -12.03 0.12
N ASN A 17 -15.51 -12.07 1.27
CA ASN A 17 -15.37 -11.11 2.36
C ASN A 17 -14.65 -11.79 3.53
N LEU A 18 -13.38 -11.44 3.74
CA LEU A 18 -12.55 -11.92 4.84
C LEU A 18 -12.62 -10.94 6.01
N GLN A 19 -13.22 -11.38 7.12
CA GLN A 19 -13.28 -10.61 8.36
C GLN A 19 -12.29 -11.14 9.38
N VAL A 20 -11.45 -10.25 9.90
CA VAL A 20 -10.35 -10.59 10.81
C VAL A 20 -10.58 -9.94 12.18
N SER A 21 -10.22 -10.65 13.24
CA SER A 21 -10.33 -10.12 14.62
C SER A 21 -9.43 -8.89 14.80
N THR A 22 -9.86 -7.97 15.67
CA THR A 22 -9.16 -6.71 16.01
C THR A 22 -7.71 -6.90 16.49
N ASN A 23 -7.35 -8.08 17.00
CA ASN A 23 -6.00 -8.39 17.49
C ASN A 23 -5.21 -9.31 16.55
N ALA A 24 -5.73 -9.62 15.36
CA ALA A 24 -5.11 -10.55 14.44
C ALA A 24 -4.70 -9.87 13.13
N SER A 25 -3.50 -10.18 12.67
CA SER A 25 -3.02 -9.87 11.32
C SER A 25 -3.17 -11.09 10.42
N LEU A 26 -3.32 -10.89 9.12
CA LEU A 26 -3.12 -11.91 8.11
C LEU A 26 -1.67 -11.85 7.65
N ILE A 27 -0.90 -12.92 7.85
CA ILE A 27 0.50 -13.02 7.44
C ILE A 27 0.63 -14.13 6.40
N VAL A 28 1.05 -13.76 5.19
CA VAL A 28 1.28 -14.69 4.07
C VAL A 28 2.78 -14.78 3.86
N ASN A 29 3.38 -15.97 4.05
CA ASN A 29 4.83 -16.18 3.91
C ASN A 29 5.22 -16.76 2.54
N ASN A 30 4.48 -16.45 1.49
CA ASN A 30 4.74 -16.93 0.15
C ASN A 30 3.91 -16.12 -0.87
N LYS A 31 3.64 -16.74 -2.00
CA LYS A 31 2.84 -16.23 -3.09
C LYS A 31 1.41 -15.90 -2.64
N MET A 32 0.90 -14.76 -3.09
CA MET A 32 -0.48 -14.32 -2.84
C MET A 32 -1.16 -13.99 -4.16
N ASN A 33 -2.32 -14.59 -4.40
CA ASN A 33 -3.16 -14.32 -5.55
C ASN A 33 -4.56 -13.91 -5.09
N ILE A 34 -4.96 -12.69 -5.39
CA ILE A 34 -6.31 -12.18 -5.18
C ILE A 34 -6.97 -12.02 -6.55
N ASN A 35 -8.00 -12.80 -6.81
CA ASN A 35 -8.69 -12.89 -8.09
C ASN A 35 -10.08 -12.22 -8.02
N GLY A 36 -10.15 -10.98 -7.55
CA GLY A 36 -11.38 -10.20 -7.58
C GLY A 36 -11.75 -9.73 -8.99
N ASP A 37 -12.93 -9.16 -9.13
CA ASP A 37 -13.30 -8.34 -10.28
C ASP A 37 -14.08 -7.08 -9.81
N ILE A 38 -14.21 -6.07 -10.68
CA ILE A 38 -14.79 -4.76 -10.32
C ILE A 38 -16.21 -4.89 -9.76
N ASN A 39 -17.00 -5.86 -10.20
CA ASN A 39 -18.37 -6.06 -9.75
C ASN A 39 -18.44 -6.95 -8.49
N ASN A 40 -17.41 -7.75 -8.26
CA ASN A 40 -17.31 -8.70 -7.14
C ASN A 40 -15.90 -8.63 -6.53
N PRO A 41 -15.51 -7.51 -5.90
CA PRO A 41 -14.20 -7.37 -5.29
C PRO A 41 -14.03 -8.34 -4.11
N VAL A 42 -12.77 -8.66 -3.82
CA VAL A 42 -12.42 -9.28 -2.54
C VAL A 42 -12.37 -8.18 -1.48
N ILE A 43 -12.88 -8.45 -0.28
CA ILE A 43 -12.91 -7.46 0.80
C ILE A 43 -12.18 -8.03 2.02
N PHE A 44 -11.24 -7.26 2.57
CA PHE A 44 -10.59 -7.53 3.85
C PHE A 44 -10.95 -6.43 4.85
N SER A 45 -11.53 -6.82 5.97
CA SER A 45 -11.93 -5.89 7.02
C SER A 45 -11.79 -6.51 8.42
N GLY A 46 -11.89 -5.70 9.44
CA GLY A 46 -12.11 -6.22 10.79
C GLY A 46 -13.54 -6.72 10.98
N ILE A 47 -13.75 -7.65 11.90
CA ILE A 47 -15.08 -8.12 12.30
C ILE A 47 -15.92 -6.92 12.75
N ASN A 48 -17.16 -6.83 12.23
CA ASN A 48 -18.07 -5.70 12.45
C ASN A 48 -17.46 -4.33 12.08
N ASP A 49 -16.64 -4.29 11.05
CA ASP A 49 -15.92 -3.10 10.60
C ASP A 49 -15.02 -2.44 11.67
N ASN A 50 -14.62 -3.16 12.70
CA ASN A 50 -13.65 -2.70 13.66
C ASN A 50 -12.26 -2.57 13.03
N PHE A 51 -11.41 -1.75 13.62
CA PHE A 51 -10.02 -1.65 13.23
C PHE A 51 -9.25 -2.96 13.52
N TRP A 52 -8.36 -3.33 12.62
CA TRP A 52 -7.53 -4.54 12.71
C TRP A 52 -6.11 -4.27 12.18
N PRO A 53 -5.11 -5.09 12.55
CA PRO A 53 -3.72 -4.80 12.19
C PRO A 53 -3.43 -4.74 10.69
N GLY A 54 -4.13 -5.51 9.85
CA GLY A 54 -3.91 -5.52 8.41
C GLY A 54 -3.24 -6.79 7.88
N VAL A 55 -2.66 -6.66 6.68
CA VAL A 55 -2.08 -7.76 5.89
C VAL A 55 -0.58 -7.59 5.77
N ILE A 56 0.17 -8.68 5.95
CA ILE A 56 1.62 -8.73 5.72
C ILE A 56 1.90 -9.85 4.74
N VAL A 57 2.51 -9.51 3.60
CA VAL A 57 2.93 -10.47 2.58
C VAL A 57 4.45 -10.50 2.52
N LEU A 58 5.04 -11.59 2.99
CA LEU A 58 6.48 -11.89 2.88
C LEU A 58 6.66 -12.80 1.68
N ALA A 59 6.79 -12.20 0.50
CA ALA A 59 6.71 -12.93 -0.77
C ALA A 59 7.93 -13.83 -1.05
N ASN A 60 9.06 -13.63 -0.37
CA ASN A 60 10.26 -14.47 -0.51
C ASN A 60 10.76 -14.63 -1.96
N ASN A 61 10.72 -13.55 -2.74
CA ASN A 61 11.02 -13.50 -4.17
C ASN A 61 10.02 -14.23 -5.08
N GLU A 62 8.83 -14.53 -4.59
CA GLU A 62 7.72 -15.02 -5.40
C GLU A 62 6.92 -13.87 -6.04
N GLU A 63 6.07 -14.23 -6.97
CA GLU A 63 5.14 -13.31 -7.63
C GLU A 63 3.91 -13.07 -6.75
N VAL A 64 3.40 -11.84 -6.77
CA VAL A 64 2.17 -11.46 -6.08
C VAL A 64 1.22 -10.81 -7.07
N TYR A 65 0.02 -11.36 -7.17
CA TYR A 65 -1.03 -10.84 -8.04
C TYR A 65 -2.25 -10.42 -7.23
N ILE A 66 -2.69 -9.18 -7.40
CA ILE A 66 -3.85 -8.64 -6.69
C ILE A 66 -4.71 -7.89 -7.70
N ASP A 67 -5.92 -8.34 -7.91
CA ASP A 67 -6.94 -7.63 -8.68
C ASP A 67 -8.20 -7.44 -7.85
N SER A 68 -8.73 -6.22 -7.87
CA SER A 68 -10.01 -5.83 -7.28
C SER A 68 -10.12 -6.23 -5.80
N LEU A 69 -9.22 -5.66 -4.98
CA LEU A 69 -9.18 -5.83 -3.52
C LEU A 69 -9.57 -4.53 -2.80
N ILE A 70 -10.41 -4.66 -1.80
CA ILE A 70 -10.76 -3.59 -0.87
C ILE A 70 -10.22 -3.95 0.52
N ILE A 71 -9.39 -3.08 1.10
CA ILE A 71 -8.91 -3.20 2.48
C ILE A 71 -9.38 -1.98 3.25
N ARG A 72 -9.89 -2.17 4.47
CA ARG A 72 -10.36 -1.05 5.29
C ARG A 72 -10.11 -1.24 6.78
N ASN A 73 -10.05 -0.11 7.49
CA ASN A 73 -9.93 -0.03 8.95
C ASN A 73 -8.66 -0.69 9.49
N THR A 74 -7.50 -0.36 8.93
CA THR A 74 -6.22 -0.94 9.34
C THR A 74 -5.48 -0.08 10.36
N THR A 75 -4.61 -0.71 11.19
CA THR A 75 -3.81 -0.01 12.21
C THR A 75 -2.31 -0.21 12.08
N GLY A 76 -1.85 -1.16 11.26
CA GLY A 76 -0.48 -1.66 11.35
C GLY A 76 -0.26 -2.46 12.65
N LYS A 77 0.88 -3.07 12.81
CA LYS A 77 1.22 -3.82 14.03
C LYS A 77 2.71 -4.09 14.19
N ASN A 78 3.18 -4.01 15.43
CA ASN A 78 4.44 -4.61 15.82
C ASN A 78 4.23 -6.10 16.16
N ILE A 79 4.99 -6.99 15.52
CA ILE A 79 4.89 -8.43 15.69
C ILE A 79 6.29 -8.99 15.99
N LEU A 80 6.47 -9.59 17.15
CA LEU A 80 7.73 -10.23 17.57
C LEU A 80 8.96 -9.31 17.44
N GLY A 81 8.80 -8.01 17.67
CA GLY A 81 9.88 -7.03 17.56
C GLY A 81 10.11 -6.50 16.14
N PHE A 82 9.38 -6.98 15.16
CA PHE A 82 9.32 -6.37 13.81
C PHE A 82 8.17 -5.39 13.74
N ASP A 83 8.48 -4.18 13.32
CA ASP A 83 7.48 -3.13 13.12
C ASP A 83 6.97 -3.19 11.66
N PHE A 84 5.77 -3.74 11.50
CA PHE A 84 5.08 -3.71 10.22
C PHE A 84 4.23 -2.44 10.18
N ARG A 85 4.78 -1.40 9.57
CA ARG A 85 4.19 -0.06 9.56
C ARG A 85 2.92 0.01 8.74
N GLY A 86 2.83 -0.81 7.68
CA GLY A 86 1.74 -0.79 6.72
C GLY A 86 0.45 -1.46 7.22
N GLY A 87 -0.69 -0.87 6.87
CA GLY A 87 -1.97 -1.58 6.88
C GLY A 87 -2.00 -2.73 5.87
N PHE A 88 -1.30 -2.56 4.75
CA PHE A 88 -0.89 -3.60 3.81
C PHE A 88 0.62 -3.49 3.61
N THR A 89 1.37 -4.52 4.00
CA THR A 89 2.82 -4.59 3.80
C THR A 89 3.15 -5.66 2.76
N LEU A 90 3.95 -5.32 1.75
CA LEU A 90 4.50 -6.24 0.76
C LEU A 90 6.03 -6.22 0.81
N HIS A 91 6.65 -7.36 1.07
CA HIS A 91 8.10 -7.47 1.20
C HIS A 91 8.66 -8.53 0.27
N ARG A 92 9.68 -8.16 -0.51
CA ARG A 92 10.44 -9.02 -1.43
C ARG A 92 9.60 -9.75 -2.47
N ALA A 93 8.67 -9.04 -3.11
CA ALA A 93 7.99 -9.58 -4.28
C ALA A 93 8.86 -9.38 -5.53
N LYS A 94 9.17 -10.46 -6.24
CA LYS A 94 9.98 -10.43 -7.46
C LYS A 94 9.30 -9.65 -8.59
N ASN A 95 8.04 -9.95 -8.83
CA ASN A 95 7.16 -9.23 -9.73
C ASN A 95 5.80 -9.17 -9.05
N PHE A 96 5.33 -7.98 -8.72
CA PHE A 96 3.96 -7.86 -8.24
C PHE A 96 3.11 -7.07 -9.24
N LYS A 97 1.84 -7.40 -9.26
CA LYS A 97 0.84 -6.66 -9.99
C LYS A 97 -0.34 -6.38 -9.06
N MET A 98 -0.61 -5.10 -8.86
CA MET A 98 -1.71 -4.62 -8.03
C MET A 98 -2.61 -3.76 -8.90
N GLU A 99 -3.82 -4.25 -9.21
CA GLU A 99 -4.79 -3.55 -10.03
C GLU A 99 -6.14 -3.40 -9.30
N ASN A 100 -6.82 -2.26 -9.51
CA ASN A 100 -8.16 -1.99 -8.96
C ASN A 100 -8.23 -2.17 -7.44
N VAL A 101 -7.20 -1.71 -6.71
CA VAL A 101 -7.13 -1.84 -5.26
C VAL A 101 -7.60 -0.57 -4.58
N SER A 102 -8.38 -0.72 -3.51
CA SER A 102 -8.81 0.39 -2.67
C SER A 102 -8.45 0.15 -1.22
N ILE A 103 -7.77 1.11 -0.60
CA ILE A 103 -7.45 1.09 0.84
C ILE A 103 -7.96 2.37 1.48
N PHE A 104 -8.75 2.25 2.53
CA PHE A 104 -9.30 3.41 3.21
C PHE A 104 -9.50 3.19 4.71
N GLU A 105 -9.58 4.31 5.45
CA GLU A 105 -9.66 4.33 6.91
C GLU A 105 -8.45 3.62 7.55
N SER A 106 -7.22 4.04 7.21
CA SER A 106 -6.02 3.49 7.82
C SER A 106 -5.49 4.38 8.94
N LEU A 107 -5.29 3.79 10.11
CA LEU A 107 -4.61 4.41 11.25
C LEU A 107 -3.15 3.96 11.39
N SER A 108 -2.66 3.13 10.48
CA SER A 108 -1.25 2.70 10.40
C SER A 108 -0.32 3.89 10.08
N GLU A 109 0.98 3.71 10.26
CA GLU A 109 1.98 4.67 9.83
C GLU A 109 1.91 4.86 8.30
N ASP A 110 1.83 3.73 7.56
CA ASP A 110 1.57 3.73 6.13
C ASP A 110 0.28 2.96 5.82
N ALA A 111 -0.57 3.44 4.93
CA ALA A 111 -1.69 2.61 4.49
C ALA A 111 -1.17 1.42 3.67
N ILE A 112 -0.15 1.66 2.84
CA ILE A 112 0.59 0.65 2.07
C ILE A 112 2.08 0.89 2.26
N ASN A 113 2.83 -0.17 2.63
CA ASN A 113 4.29 -0.16 2.62
C ASN A 113 4.82 -1.30 1.74
N ILE A 114 5.63 -0.96 0.73
CA ILE A 114 6.20 -1.92 -0.23
C ILE A 114 7.72 -1.85 -0.15
N ILE A 115 8.34 -2.96 0.23
CA ILE A 115 9.77 -3.03 0.57
C ILE A 115 10.48 -4.03 -0.33
N GLU A 116 11.65 -3.65 -0.89
CA GLU A 116 12.52 -4.52 -1.70
C GLU A 116 11.77 -5.29 -2.80
N SER A 117 10.80 -4.64 -3.46
CA SER A 117 9.89 -5.28 -4.39
C SER A 117 9.88 -4.62 -5.76
N ASN A 118 9.58 -5.40 -6.81
CA ASN A 118 9.47 -4.87 -8.16
C ASN A 118 8.07 -5.14 -8.71
N GLY A 119 7.44 -4.15 -9.34
CA GLY A 119 6.11 -4.39 -9.89
C GLY A 119 5.36 -3.19 -10.43
N ILE A 120 4.06 -3.38 -10.60
CA ILE A 120 3.16 -2.41 -11.20
C ILE A 120 1.94 -2.21 -10.29
N ILE A 121 1.61 -0.94 -10.09
CA ILE A 121 0.38 -0.49 -9.43
C ILE A 121 -0.48 0.24 -10.45
N LYS A 122 -1.73 -0.19 -10.62
CA LYS A 122 -2.67 0.46 -11.52
C LYS A 122 -4.04 0.59 -10.89
N ASN A 123 -4.64 1.78 -11.03
CA ASN A 123 -5.96 2.06 -10.49
C ASN A 123 -6.05 1.81 -8.97
N LEU A 124 -5.03 2.30 -8.24
CA LEU A 124 -5.00 2.30 -6.78
C LEU A 124 -5.78 3.51 -6.26
N ASN A 125 -6.63 3.29 -5.27
CA ASN A 125 -7.32 4.36 -4.54
C ASN A 125 -6.99 4.26 -3.05
N VAL A 126 -6.35 5.28 -2.51
CA VAL A 126 -6.07 5.37 -1.06
C VAL A 126 -6.76 6.60 -0.50
N SER A 127 -7.50 6.44 0.59
CA SER A 127 -8.16 7.58 1.21
C SER A 127 -8.34 7.46 2.72
N ASN A 128 -8.43 8.63 3.37
CA ASN A 128 -8.67 8.77 4.81
C ASN A 128 -7.62 8.02 5.63
N THR A 129 -6.35 8.37 5.44
CA THR A 129 -5.24 7.80 6.21
C THR A 129 -4.86 8.72 7.37
N LYS A 130 -4.37 8.15 8.46
CA LYS A 130 -3.81 8.90 9.58
C LYS A 130 -2.45 9.53 9.24
N SER A 131 -1.62 8.79 8.52
CA SER A 131 -0.28 9.17 8.08
C SER A 131 -0.12 8.84 6.59
N ASP A 132 1.01 8.30 6.13
CA ASP A 132 1.35 8.13 4.74
C ASP A 132 0.40 7.16 3.99
N ALA A 133 0.17 7.44 2.72
CA ALA A 133 -0.71 6.58 1.94
C ALA A 133 0.04 5.44 1.26
N LEU A 134 1.16 5.72 0.62
CA LEU A 134 2.00 4.73 -0.06
C LEU A 134 3.46 5.04 0.21
N ASP A 135 4.15 4.14 0.89
CA ASP A 135 5.58 4.18 1.14
C ASP A 135 6.29 3.07 0.33
N LEU A 136 7.33 3.45 -0.40
CA LEU A 136 8.13 2.57 -1.27
C LEU A 136 9.60 2.60 -0.87
N ASP A 137 10.05 1.50 -0.25
CA ASP A 137 11.41 1.31 0.21
C ASP A 137 12.20 0.39 -0.72
N PHE A 138 13.33 0.86 -1.25
CA PHE A 138 14.28 0.06 -2.05
C PHE A 138 13.61 -0.74 -3.18
N SER A 139 12.59 -0.15 -3.79
CA SER A 139 11.67 -0.81 -4.72
C SER A 139 11.76 -0.22 -6.13
N LYS A 140 11.35 -1.00 -7.13
CA LYS A 140 11.20 -0.52 -8.50
C LYS A 140 9.74 -0.68 -8.93
N VAL A 141 9.01 0.43 -9.06
CA VAL A 141 7.55 0.39 -9.22
C VAL A 141 7.07 1.37 -10.29
N ASP A 142 6.16 0.90 -11.13
CA ASP A 142 5.39 1.76 -12.02
C ASP A 142 3.98 1.98 -11.43
N ILE A 143 3.58 3.26 -11.27
CA ILE A 143 2.28 3.66 -10.73
C ILE A 143 1.47 4.36 -11.82
N PHE A 144 0.28 3.84 -12.10
CA PHE A 144 -0.60 4.38 -13.12
C PHE A 144 -2.02 4.63 -12.62
N SER A 145 -2.63 5.72 -13.11
CA SER A 145 -4.08 5.98 -13.00
C SER A 145 -4.63 5.85 -11.59
N SER A 146 -3.89 6.34 -10.59
CA SER A 146 -4.18 6.16 -9.17
C SER A 146 -4.66 7.45 -8.50
N ASN A 147 -5.37 7.32 -7.38
CA ASN A 147 -5.94 8.45 -6.65
C ASN A 147 -5.60 8.37 -5.17
N PHE A 148 -5.17 9.49 -4.60
CA PHE A 148 -4.86 9.65 -3.18
C PHE A 148 -5.66 10.82 -2.62
N LYS A 149 -6.44 10.60 -1.56
CA LYS A 149 -7.33 11.64 -1.05
C LYS A 149 -7.43 11.63 0.46
N ASN A 150 -7.41 12.83 1.08
CA ASN A 150 -7.50 13.01 2.53
C ASN A 150 -6.39 12.25 3.27
N ILE A 151 -5.14 12.55 2.94
CA ILE A 151 -3.95 11.90 3.48
C ILE A 151 -3.43 12.70 4.67
N GLY A 152 -3.31 12.02 5.81
CA GLY A 152 -2.85 12.58 7.07
C GLY A 152 -3.96 13.22 7.91
N SER A 153 -3.99 12.89 9.19
CA SER A 153 -4.81 13.57 10.18
C SER A 153 -4.04 14.67 10.92
N SER A 154 -2.72 14.67 10.81
CA SER A 154 -1.78 15.65 11.40
C SER A 154 -0.69 16.01 10.41
N THR A 155 0.27 16.84 10.81
CA THR A 155 1.45 17.20 9.99
C THR A 155 2.37 15.99 9.76
N GLY A 156 3.07 15.96 8.62
CA GLY A 156 4.09 14.96 8.31
C GLY A 156 3.58 13.72 7.55
N ALA A 157 2.41 13.80 6.92
CA ALA A 157 1.85 12.71 6.13
C ALA A 157 2.01 12.97 4.63
N ASP A 158 2.61 12.02 3.92
CA ASP A 158 2.87 12.09 2.50
C ASP A 158 1.90 11.16 1.71
N ALA A 159 1.47 11.58 0.51
CA ALA A 159 0.63 10.68 -0.28
C ALA A 159 1.44 9.57 -0.96
N ILE A 160 2.63 9.90 -1.43
CA ILE A 160 3.60 8.94 -1.95
C ILE A 160 4.97 9.32 -1.38
N ASP A 161 5.59 8.44 -0.59
CA ASP A 161 6.96 8.58 -0.09
C ASP A 161 7.89 7.55 -0.74
N LEU A 162 9.06 7.98 -1.18
CA LEU A 162 10.03 7.16 -1.88
C LEU A 162 11.37 7.20 -1.15
N SER A 163 11.84 6.03 -0.71
CA SER A 163 13.12 5.83 -0.06
C SER A 163 13.98 4.81 -0.82
N GLY A 164 15.09 5.24 -1.40
CA GLY A 164 16.02 4.38 -2.15
C GLY A 164 15.41 3.69 -3.37
N SER A 165 14.35 4.25 -3.93
CA SER A 165 13.49 3.59 -4.92
C SER A 165 13.59 4.19 -6.32
N THR A 166 13.21 3.41 -7.34
CA THR A 166 13.07 3.89 -8.73
C THR A 166 11.61 3.77 -9.14
N VAL A 167 10.93 4.89 -9.38
CA VAL A 167 9.49 4.90 -9.55
C VAL A 167 9.03 5.77 -10.72
N ASN A 168 8.20 5.22 -11.59
CA ASN A 168 7.49 5.98 -12.62
C ASN A 168 6.06 6.26 -12.13
N ILE A 169 5.65 7.52 -12.10
CA ILE A 169 4.33 7.96 -11.62
C ILE A 169 3.60 8.66 -12.76
N LYS A 170 2.51 8.06 -13.24
CA LYS A 170 1.77 8.60 -14.39
C LYS A 170 0.26 8.61 -14.19
N LYS A 171 -0.37 9.75 -14.53
CA LYS A 171 -1.84 9.94 -14.46
C LYS A 171 -2.37 9.73 -13.03
N VAL A 172 -1.77 10.41 -12.06
CA VAL A 172 -2.14 10.30 -10.65
C VAL A 172 -2.81 11.57 -10.17
N ASN A 173 -3.87 11.44 -9.39
CA ASN A 173 -4.54 12.55 -8.73
C ASN A 173 -4.31 12.48 -7.22
N ILE A 174 -3.88 13.59 -6.64
CA ILE A 174 -3.56 13.70 -5.22
C ILE A 174 -4.29 14.91 -4.65
N THR A 175 -5.12 14.71 -3.63
CA THR A 175 -5.97 15.77 -3.09
C THR A 175 -6.02 15.75 -1.57
N ASN A 176 -5.88 16.91 -0.93
CA ASN A 176 -5.96 17.08 0.52
C ASN A 176 -4.88 16.26 1.28
N VAL A 177 -3.62 16.64 1.13
CA VAL A 177 -2.48 16.00 1.81
C VAL A 177 -1.93 16.96 2.87
N LYS A 178 -1.64 16.45 4.05
CA LYS A 178 -1.21 17.29 5.20
C LYS A 178 0.25 17.71 5.14
N ASP A 179 1.09 17.02 4.39
CA ASP A 179 2.46 17.44 4.13
C ASP A 179 2.76 17.39 2.62
N LYS A 180 3.46 16.40 2.10
CA LYS A 180 3.88 16.34 0.70
C LYS A 180 2.95 15.45 -0.13
N ALA A 181 2.56 15.93 -1.30
CA ALA A 181 1.87 15.04 -2.23
C ALA A 181 2.80 13.94 -2.74
N ILE A 182 4.06 14.27 -3.08
CA ILE A 182 5.09 13.30 -3.44
C ILE A 182 6.40 13.72 -2.77
N SER A 183 7.01 12.79 -2.03
CA SER A 183 8.33 12.91 -1.42
C SER A 183 9.30 11.97 -2.12
N VAL A 184 10.37 12.51 -2.69
CA VAL A 184 11.42 11.74 -3.38
C VAL A 184 12.71 11.90 -2.58
N GLY A 185 13.02 10.92 -1.73
CA GLY A 185 14.13 10.95 -0.79
C GLY A 185 15.09 9.78 -0.91
N GLU A 186 16.19 9.86 -0.18
CA GLU A 186 17.15 8.78 0.07
C GLU A 186 17.72 8.13 -1.22
N ASN A 187 18.21 8.96 -2.14
CA ASN A 187 18.76 8.55 -3.44
C ASN A 187 17.72 7.92 -4.40
N SER A 188 16.45 8.22 -4.24
CA SER A 188 15.41 7.77 -5.16
C SER A 188 15.49 8.45 -6.52
N ILE A 189 14.98 7.75 -7.54
CA ILE A 189 14.85 8.27 -8.92
C ILE A 189 13.37 8.16 -9.30
N SER A 190 12.77 9.29 -9.73
CA SER A 190 11.37 9.28 -10.12
C SER A 190 11.13 10.01 -11.44
N ASP A 191 10.37 9.39 -12.34
CA ASP A 191 9.77 10.03 -13.52
C ASP A 191 8.29 10.29 -13.26
N ILE A 192 7.90 11.59 -13.24
CA ILE A 192 6.56 12.03 -12.83
C ILE A 192 5.88 12.72 -14.01
N GLU A 193 4.78 12.16 -14.49
CA GLU A 193 4.08 12.63 -15.69
C GLU A 193 2.55 12.69 -15.50
N ASN A 194 1.93 13.79 -15.88
CA ASN A 194 0.47 13.96 -15.84
C ASN A 194 -0.13 13.76 -14.44
N VAL A 195 0.47 14.39 -13.42
CA VAL A 195 0.00 14.36 -12.03
C VAL A 195 -0.77 15.64 -11.71
N ILE A 196 -1.93 15.51 -11.08
CA ILE A 196 -2.73 16.61 -10.58
C ILE A 196 -2.64 16.61 -9.05
N ILE A 197 -2.21 17.73 -8.49
CA ILE A 197 -2.04 17.91 -7.03
C ILE A 197 -2.90 19.09 -6.58
N GLU A 198 -3.78 18.87 -5.61
CA GLU A 198 -4.63 19.90 -5.03
C GLU A 198 -4.61 19.83 -3.50
N ASN A 199 -4.47 20.99 -2.84
CA ASN A 199 -4.51 21.12 -1.38
C ASN A 199 -3.48 20.23 -0.64
N SER A 200 -2.21 20.34 -1.00
CA SER A 200 -1.08 19.80 -0.23
C SER A 200 -0.23 20.94 0.32
N LEU A 201 0.46 20.72 1.44
CA LEU A 201 1.40 21.72 1.97
C LEU A 201 2.59 21.89 1.01
N VAL A 202 3.12 20.76 0.50
CA VAL A 202 4.16 20.72 -0.52
C VAL A 202 3.67 19.84 -1.68
N GLY A 203 3.80 20.31 -2.92
CA GLY A 203 3.44 19.49 -4.09
C GLY A 203 4.39 18.33 -4.26
N ILE A 204 5.63 18.61 -4.64
CA ILE A 204 6.68 17.59 -4.83
C ILE A 204 7.93 18.05 -4.10
N ALA A 205 8.48 17.23 -3.23
CA ALA A 205 9.77 17.47 -2.57
C ALA A 205 10.81 16.46 -3.09
N VAL A 206 11.96 16.97 -3.55
CA VAL A 206 13.10 16.12 -3.96
C VAL A 206 14.27 16.46 -3.04
N LYS A 207 14.78 15.47 -2.33
CA LYS A 207 15.78 15.61 -1.27
C LYS A 207 16.82 14.48 -1.29
N ASP A 208 17.87 14.60 -0.49
CA ASP A 208 18.82 13.51 -0.19
C ASP A 208 19.43 12.86 -1.44
N SER A 209 19.97 13.69 -2.36
CA SER A 209 20.60 13.26 -3.61
C SER A 209 19.66 12.53 -4.60
N SER A 210 18.36 12.67 -4.44
CA SER A 210 17.34 12.12 -5.33
C SER A 210 17.14 12.96 -6.60
N LYS A 211 16.48 12.42 -7.59
CA LYS A 211 16.20 13.08 -8.86
C LYS A 211 14.96 12.51 -9.55
#